data_8f929c0dbaf3ec484f1c715a76e79e49
#
_entry.id   8f929c0dbaf3ec484f1c715a76e79e49
#
_cell.length_a   1.000
_cell.length_b   1.000
_cell.length_c   1.000
_cell.angle_alpha   90.00
_cell.angle_beta   90.00
_cell.angle_gamma   90.00
#
_symmetry.space_group_name_H-M   'P 1'
#
loop_
_entity.id
_entity.type
_entity.pdbx_description
1 polymer ?
#
loop_
_entity_poly.entity_id
_entity_poly.type
_entity_poly.pdbx_seq_one_letter_code
_entity_poly.pdbx_strand_id
1 'polypeptide(L)' 'MRGDEEAFDALVDRVGGQLLSVARRILRDPYLAEDATQRALLEAWRQLPQLRDPDRFDAWVYRLLVNACADSGRQQRRW' A
#
# COMPACT_ATOMS: atom_id res chain seq x y z
N MET A 1 -11.85 -1.22 16.58
CA MET A 1 -11.41 -1.63 17.92
C MET A 1 -9.93 -1.30 18.06
N ARG A 2 -9.53 -0.98 19.30
CA ARG A 2 -8.14 -0.55 19.54
C ARG A 2 -7.10 -1.58 19.14
N GLY A 3 -7.37 -2.86 19.43
CA GLY A 3 -6.42 -3.92 19.11
C GLY A 3 -6.12 -4.05 17.63
N ASP A 4 -7.15 -3.88 16.80
CA ASP A 4 -6.99 -3.98 15.35
C ASP A 4 -6.20 -2.80 14.80
N GLU A 5 -6.44 -1.59 15.33
CA GLU A 5 -5.70 -0.40 14.92
C GLU A 5 -4.23 -0.50 15.29
N GLU A 6 -3.94 -0.96 16.51
CA GLU A 6 -2.55 -1.12 16.95
C GLU A 6 -1.82 -2.18 16.13
N ALA A 7 -2.49 -3.29 15.84
CA ALA A 7 -1.91 -4.34 15.01
C ALA A 7 -1.65 -3.84 13.60
N PHE A 8 -2.56 -3.06 13.04
CA PHE A 8 -2.38 -2.51 11.71
C PHE A 8 -1.24 -1.49 11.68
N ASP A 9 -1.17 -0.62 12.70
CA ASP A 9 -0.07 0.36 12.79
C ASP A 9 1.29 -0.34 12.83
N ALA A 10 1.41 -1.44 13.55
CA ALA A 10 2.63 -2.21 13.61
C ALA A 10 2.99 -2.79 12.23
N LEU A 11 1.99 -3.26 11.49
CA LEU A 11 2.20 -3.78 10.14
C LEU A 11 2.62 -2.66 9.19
N VAL A 12 2.01 -1.49 9.30
CA VAL A 12 2.38 -0.32 8.48
C VAL A 12 3.81 0.10 8.76
N ASP A 13 4.21 0.13 10.03
CA ASP A 13 5.59 0.47 10.39
C ASP A 13 6.58 -0.53 9.80
N ARG A 14 6.21 -1.81 9.76
CA ARG A 14 7.07 -2.87 9.25
C ARG A 14 7.23 -2.79 7.72
N VAL A 15 6.13 -2.57 7.00
CA VAL A 15 6.15 -2.68 5.53
C VAL A 15 6.15 -1.35 4.81
N GLY A 16 5.77 -0.26 5.49
CA GLY A 16 5.57 1.04 4.83
C GLY A 16 6.78 1.53 4.07
N GLY A 17 7.97 1.42 4.68
CA GLY A 17 9.21 1.84 4.04
C GLY A 17 9.52 1.04 2.79
N GLN A 18 9.28 -0.27 2.83
CA GLN A 18 9.49 -1.14 1.68
C GLN A 18 8.52 -0.80 0.56
N LEU A 19 7.25 -0.56 0.90
CA LEU A 19 6.24 -0.20 -0.08
C LEU A 19 6.59 1.12 -0.76
N LEU A 20 7.03 2.11 0.02
CA LEU A 20 7.41 3.40 -0.54
C LEU A 20 8.60 3.26 -1.48
N SER A 21 9.59 2.46 -1.11
CA SER A 21 10.75 2.20 -1.97
C SER A 21 10.35 1.60 -3.31
N VAL A 22 9.46 0.62 -3.28
CA VAL A 22 8.95 0.00 -4.50
C VAL A 22 8.16 1.01 -5.34
N ALA A 23 7.31 1.80 -4.71
CA ALA A 23 6.52 2.81 -5.41
C ALA A 23 7.43 3.84 -6.10
N ARG A 24 8.51 4.25 -5.45
CA ARG A 24 9.47 5.19 -6.03
C ARG A 24 10.15 4.61 -7.27
N ARG A 25 10.44 3.32 -7.26
CA ARG A 25 11.03 2.66 -8.43
C ARG A 25 10.06 2.60 -9.59
N ILE A 26 8.79 2.37 -9.31
CA ILE A 26 7.76 2.25 -10.35
C ILE A 26 7.42 3.62 -10.95
N LEU A 27 7.16 4.61 -10.10
CA LEU A 27 6.59 5.88 -10.53
C LEU A 27 7.64 6.97 -10.78
N ARG A 28 8.80 6.88 -10.15
CA ARG A 28 9.93 7.82 -10.28
C ARG A 28 9.58 9.26 -9.91
N ASP A 29 8.43 9.46 -9.29
CA ASP A 29 7.95 10.75 -8.80
C ASP A 29 7.66 10.58 -7.31
N PRO A 30 8.38 11.29 -6.41
CA PRO A 30 8.20 11.07 -4.96
C PRO A 30 6.79 11.38 -4.46
N TYR A 31 6.12 12.37 -5.04
CA TYR A 31 4.76 12.70 -4.62
C TYR A 31 3.76 11.62 -5.02
N LEU A 32 3.87 11.13 -6.26
CA LEU A 32 3.02 10.05 -6.72
C LEU A 32 3.30 8.75 -5.96
N ALA A 33 4.58 8.50 -5.64
CA ALA A 33 4.95 7.30 -4.88
C ALA A 33 4.35 7.33 -3.48
N GLU A 34 4.41 8.46 -2.80
CA GLU A 34 3.80 8.61 -1.48
C GLU A 34 2.29 8.44 -1.54
N ASP A 35 1.66 9.06 -2.52
CA ASP A 35 0.21 8.97 -2.70
C ASP A 35 -0.23 7.53 -2.96
N ALA A 36 0.47 6.83 -3.84
CA ALA A 36 0.15 5.43 -4.15
C ALA A 36 0.33 4.54 -2.93
N THR A 37 1.41 4.78 -2.15
CA THR A 37 1.65 4.02 -0.93
C THR A 37 0.53 4.23 0.08
N GLN A 38 0.11 5.48 0.28
CA GLN A 38 -0.98 5.76 1.20
C GLN A 38 -2.29 5.15 0.74
N ARG A 39 -2.60 5.22 -0.55
CA ARG A 39 -3.80 4.59 -1.09
C ARG A 39 -3.79 3.09 -0.87
N ALA A 40 -2.64 2.45 -1.07
CA ALA A 40 -2.52 1.02 -0.85
C ALA A 40 -2.75 0.66 0.62
N LEU A 41 -2.19 1.45 1.54
CA LEU A 41 -2.36 1.20 2.96
C LEU A 41 -3.79 1.43 3.42
N LEU A 42 -4.46 2.46 2.90
CA LEU A 42 -5.87 2.71 3.20
C LEU A 42 -6.75 1.57 2.69
N GLU A 43 -6.47 1.10 1.48
CA GLU A 43 -7.21 -0.02 0.92
C GLU A 43 -6.96 -1.29 1.72
N ALA A 44 -5.72 -1.49 2.18
CA ALA A 44 -5.39 -2.61 3.05
C ALA A 44 -6.17 -2.55 4.36
N TRP A 45 -6.26 -1.38 4.96
CA TRP A 45 -7.05 -1.21 6.19
C TRP A 45 -8.52 -1.56 5.94
N ARG A 46 -9.08 -1.05 4.86
CA ARG A 46 -10.48 -1.26 4.54
C ARG A 46 -10.79 -2.74 4.30
N GLN A 47 -9.87 -3.46 3.67
CA GLN A 47 -10.07 -4.87 3.29
C GLN A 47 -9.48 -5.85 4.31
N LEU A 48 -8.86 -5.36 5.37
CA LEU A 48 -8.17 -6.21 6.34
C LEU A 48 -9.06 -7.34 6.89
N PRO A 49 -10.35 -7.10 7.23
CA PRO A 49 -11.19 -8.18 7.72
C PRO A 49 -11.37 -9.34 6.75
N GLN A 50 -11.12 -9.12 5.47
CA GLN A 50 -11.24 -10.15 4.44
C GLN A 50 -9.97 -10.99 4.29
N LEU A 51 -8.88 -10.54 4.89
CA LEU A 51 -7.62 -11.30 4.84
C LEU A 51 -7.70 -12.48 5.79
N ARG A 52 -7.73 -13.69 5.22
CA ARG A 52 -7.89 -14.90 6.00
C ARG A 52 -6.58 -15.45 6.54
N ASP A 53 -5.47 -15.13 5.88
CA ASP A 53 -4.17 -15.68 6.23
C ASP A 53 -3.20 -14.54 6.49
N PRO A 54 -2.87 -14.26 7.77
CA PRO A 54 -1.93 -13.18 8.10
C PRO A 54 -0.55 -13.36 7.50
N ASP A 55 -0.14 -14.59 7.22
CA ASP A 55 1.17 -14.86 6.63
C ASP A 55 1.25 -14.34 5.19
N ARG A 56 0.11 -14.11 4.55
CA ARG A 56 0.05 -13.57 3.19
C ARG A 56 -0.09 -12.05 3.16
N PHE A 57 -0.04 -11.40 4.31
CA PHE A 57 -0.24 -9.95 4.38
C PHE A 57 0.74 -9.20 3.48
N ASP A 58 2.02 -9.56 3.54
CA ASP A 58 3.04 -8.84 2.78
C ASP A 58 2.80 -8.93 1.27
N ALA A 59 2.51 -10.13 0.76
CA ALA A 59 2.22 -10.30 -0.66
C ALA A 59 0.93 -9.62 -1.06
N TRP A 60 -0.07 -9.66 -0.20
CA TRP A 60 -1.38 -9.06 -0.43
C TRP A 60 -1.30 -7.54 -0.52
N VAL A 61 -0.62 -6.90 0.46
CA VAL A 61 -0.48 -5.44 0.45
C VAL A 61 0.42 -4.97 -0.69
N TYR A 62 1.42 -5.77 -1.05
CA TYR A 62 2.26 -5.49 -2.22
C TYR A 62 1.42 -5.43 -3.49
N ARG A 63 0.48 -6.35 -3.65
CA ARG A 63 -0.43 -6.34 -4.80
C ARG A 63 -1.27 -5.07 -4.82
N LEU A 64 -1.78 -4.64 -3.67
CA LEU A 64 -2.53 -3.40 -3.58
C LEU A 64 -1.67 -2.21 -3.99
N LEU A 65 -0.40 -2.21 -3.60
CA LEU A 65 0.53 -1.15 -3.98
C LEU A 65 0.75 -1.12 -5.50
N VAL A 66 1.00 -2.27 -6.11
CA VAL A 66 1.23 -2.35 -7.55
C VAL A 66 0.00 -1.82 -8.30
N ASN A 67 -1.20 -2.19 -7.86
CA ASN A 67 -2.43 -1.69 -8.47
C ASN A 67 -2.56 -0.17 -8.32
N ALA A 68 -2.23 0.37 -7.15
CA ALA A 68 -2.27 1.81 -6.93
C ALA A 68 -1.25 2.55 -7.81
N CYS A 69 -0.05 2.00 -7.95
CA CYS A 69 0.97 2.58 -8.83
C CYS A 69 0.52 2.56 -10.30
N ALA A 70 -0.11 1.47 -10.74
CA ALA A 70 -0.62 1.37 -12.10
C ALA A 70 -1.69 2.43 -12.36
N ASP A 71 -2.59 2.66 -11.39
CA ASP A 71 -3.62 3.68 -11.50
C ASP A 71 -3.01 5.08 -11.58
N SER A 72 -2.03 5.37 -10.74
CA SER A 72 -1.32 6.65 -10.75
C SER A 72 -0.61 6.87 -12.08
N GLY A 73 0.04 5.85 -12.61
CA GLY A 73 0.70 5.92 -13.91
C GLY A 73 -0.26 6.20 -15.04
N ARG A 74 -1.43 5.59 -15.02
CA ARG A 74 -2.46 5.85 -16.02
C ARG A 74 -2.99 7.27 -15.95
N GLN A 75 -3.22 7.79 -14.75
CA GLN A 75 -3.66 9.16 -14.58
C GLN A 75 -2.61 10.14 -15.10
N GLN A 76 -1.35 9.90 -14.80
CA GLN A 76 -0.28 10.76 -15.28
C GLN A 76 -0.22 10.82 -16.80
N ARG A 77 -0.46 9.69 -17.47
CA ARG A 77 -0.44 9.66 -18.94
C ARG A 77 -1.58 10.41 -19.58
N ARG A 78 -2.69 10.61 -18.87
CA ARG A 78 -3.83 11.37 -19.38
C ARG A 78 -3.58 12.88 -19.40
N TRP A 79 -2.65 13.34 -18.61
CA TRP A 79 -2.29 14.77 -18.52
C TRP A 79 -1.13 15.05 -19.48
#